data_872586eb19bb1517fbe40d0495c9fff4
#
_entry.id   872586eb19bb1517fbe40d0495c9fff4
#
_cell.length_a   1.000
_cell.length_b   1.000
_cell.length_c   1.000
_cell.angle_alpha   90.00
_cell.angle_beta   90.00
_cell.angle_gamma   90.00
#
_symmetry.space_group_name_H-M   'P 1'
#
loop_
_entity.id
_entity.type
_entity.pdbx_description
1 polymer ?
#
loop_
_entity_poly.entity_id
_entity_poly.type
_entity_poly.pdbx_seq_one_letter_code
_entity_poly.pdbx_strand_id
1 'polypeptide(L)'
;YFLGIEASRDAHGLHLRQSKYILDVLHRFRMVGAKPYPALCVSGQKLSTSHGEPAEDVTSYRQVVGALQYCTLTRPEIAYSVNQLCQHLHAPTEIHWKSVKRVLRYLKGTVDHGLYFSKGTLGLIAYCDADWAGDATDRRSTTGYNIFFGPCLVSWCAKK
;
A
#
# COMPACT_ATOMS: atom_id res chain seq x y z
N TYR A 1 -21.70 2.27 2.92
CA TYR A 1 -20.73 2.42 1.84
C TYR A 1 -20.58 3.90 1.53
N PHE A 2 -19.38 4.45 1.71
CA PHE A 2 -19.12 5.87 1.48
C PHE A 2 -17.73 6.05 0.85
N LEU A 3 -17.65 6.78 -0.26
CA LEU A 3 -16.39 7.04 -0.99
C LEU A 3 -15.54 5.77 -1.20
N GLY A 4 -16.14 4.69 -1.67
CA GLY A 4 -15.41 3.43 -1.91
C GLY A 4 -14.97 2.67 -0.65
N ILE A 5 -15.30 3.15 0.56
CA ILE A 5 -15.03 2.50 1.83
C ILE A 5 -16.31 1.83 2.35
N GLU A 6 -16.21 0.58 2.72
CA GLU A 6 -17.23 -0.20 3.37
C GLU A 6 -17.06 -0.06 4.88
N ALA A 7 -18.12 0.31 5.58
CA ALA A 7 -18.16 0.35 7.03
C ALA A 7 -19.11 -0.74 7.53
N SER A 8 -18.62 -1.67 8.32
CA SER A 8 -19.43 -2.70 8.99
C SER A 8 -19.19 -2.64 10.49
N ARG A 9 -20.28 -2.73 11.26
CA ARG A 9 -20.25 -2.68 12.72
C ARG A 9 -20.60 -4.04 13.29
N ASP A 10 -19.84 -4.45 14.30
CA ASP A 10 -20.15 -5.63 15.11
C ASP A 10 -20.31 -5.25 16.59
N ALA A 11 -20.44 -6.24 17.48
CA ALA A 11 -20.58 -6.01 18.92
C ALA A 11 -19.33 -5.36 19.57
N HIS A 12 -18.17 -5.46 18.94
CA HIS A 12 -16.89 -5.06 19.51
C HIS A 12 -16.30 -3.78 18.88
N GLY A 13 -16.74 -3.43 17.63
CA GLY A 13 -16.16 -2.27 16.96
C GLY A 13 -16.72 -1.95 15.58
N LEU A 14 -15.93 -1.19 14.85
CA LEU A 14 -16.20 -0.74 13.49
C LEU A 14 -15.05 -1.19 12.58
N HIS A 15 -15.39 -1.92 11.53
CA HIS A 15 -14.45 -2.32 10.49
C HIS A 15 -14.61 -1.45 9.24
N LEU A 16 -13.54 -0.81 8.81
CA LEU A 16 -13.45 -0.04 7.57
C LEU A 16 -12.58 -0.78 6.56
N ARG A 17 -13.13 -1.10 5.40
CA ARG A 17 -12.44 -1.85 4.35
C ARG A 17 -12.82 -1.35 2.96
N GLN A 18 -12.11 -1.79 1.96
CA GLN A 18 -12.32 -1.44 0.55
C GLN A 18 -12.40 -2.69 -0.33
N SER A 19 -13.09 -3.75 0.13
CA SER A 19 -13.12 -5.06 -0.55
C SER A 19 -13.60 -4.93 -1.99
N LYS A 20 -14.73 -4.25 -2.22
CA LYS A 20 -15.26 -4.02 -3.57
C LYS A 20 -14.27 -3.23 -4.44
N TYR A 21 -13.70 -2.14 -3.91
CA TYR A 21 -12.75 -1.33 -4.65
C TYR A 21 -11.50 -2.13 -5.05
N ILE A 22 -10.96 -2.94 -4.13
CA ILE A 22 -9.81 -3.82 -4.40
C ILE A 22 -10.15 -4.82 -5.50
N LEU A 23 -11.34 -5.44 -5.47
CA LEU A 23 -11.79 -6.36 -6.53
C LEU A 23 -11.93 -5.65 -7.88
N ASP A 24 -12.48 -4.44 -7.90
CA ASP A 24 -12.58 -3.62 -9.11
C ASP A 24 -11.20 -3.26 -9.69
N VAL A 25 -10.21 -2.94 -8.84
CA VAL A 25 -8.82 -2.72 -9.23
C VAL A 25 -8.21 -4.00 -9.82
N LEU A 26 -8.37 -5.13 -9.15
CA LEU A 26 -7.87 -6.42 -9.64
C LEU A 26 -8.49 -6.81 -11.01
N HIS A 27 -9.76 -6.53 -11.21
CA HIS A 27 -10.45 -6.76 -12.48
C HIS A 27 -9.90 -5.84 -13.57
N ARG A 28 -9.80 -4.53 -13.30
CA ARG A 28 -9.28 -3.51 -14.24
C ARG A 28 -7.89 -3.85 -14.77
N PHE A 29 -7.01 -4.33 -13.90
CA PHE A 29 -5.64 -4.67 -14.26
C PHE A 29 -5.41 -6.16 -14.56
N ARG A 30 -6.50 -6.92 -14.82
CA ARG A 30 -6.47 -8.34 -15.23
C ARG A 30 -5.72 -9.25 -14.22
N MET A 31 -5.83 -8.95 -12.94
CA MET A 31 -5.17 -9.69 -11.85
C MET A 31 -6.10 -10.66 -11.11
N VAL A 32 -7.36 -10.81 -11.56
CA VAL A 32 -8.35 -11.71 -10.92
C VAL A 32 -7.87 -13.16 -10.93
N GLY A 33 -7.23 -13.63 -12.02
CA GLY A 33 -6.68 -14.98 -12.11
C GLY A 33 -5.31 -15.17 -11.43
N ALA A 34 -4.67 -14.11 -10.92
CA ALA A 34 -3.34 -14.22 -10.34
C ALA A 34 -3.34 -14.98 -9.01
N LYS A 35 -2.32 -15.80 -8.76
CA LYS A 35 -2.15 -16.49 -7.47
C LYS A 35 -1.83 -15.47 -6.37
N PRO A 36 -2.53 -15.48 -5.20
CA PRO A 36 -2.20 -14.64 -4.07
C PRO A 36 -0.74 -14.79 -3.62
N TYR A 37 -0.19 -13.73 -3.03
CA TYR A 37 1.18 -13.75 -2.53
C TYR A 37 1.27 -13.01 -1.19
N PRO A 38 1.89 -13.59 -0.14
CA PRO A 38 1.82 -13.05 1.22
C PRO A 38 2.79 -11.90 1.51
N ALA A 39 3.75 -11.61 0.63
CA ALA A 39 4.77 -10.60 0.87
C ALA A 39 4.66 -9.41 -0.10
N LEU A 40 4.73 -8.20 0.44
CA LEU A 40 4.66 -6.93 -0.31
C LEU A 40 5.96 -6.60 -1.03
N CYS A 41 7.12 -6.91 -0.42
CA CYS A 41 8.44 -6.61 -0.94
C CYS A 41 9.29 -7.87 -1.10
N VAL A 42 10.33 -7.79 -1.90
CA VAL A 42 11.41 -8.78 -1.92
C VAL A 42 12.49 -8.30 -0.94
N SER A 43 12.87 -9.16 0.00
CA SER A 43 13.93 -8.83 0.94
C SER A 43 15.23 -8.49 0.20
N GLY A 44 15.87 -7.39 0.58
CA GLY A 44 17.14 -6.94 -0.01
C GLY A 44 17.03 -6.30 -1.40
N GLN A 45 15.87 -6.31 -2.05
CA GLN A 45 15.69 -5.66 -3.35
C GLN A 45 15.28 -4.19 -3.16
N LYS A 46 16.18 -3.27 -3.53
CA LYS A 46 15.86 -1.84 -3.66
C LYS A 46 15.42 -1.54 -5.08
N LEU A 47 14.32 -0.81 -5.22
CA LEU A 47 13.88 -0.28 -6.51
C LEU A 47 14.83 0.85 -6.92
N SER A 48 15.21 0.91 -8.19
CA SER A 48 16.12 1.93 -8.72
C SER A 48 15.70 2.27 -10.16
N THR A 49 15.90 3.50 -10.54
CA THR A 49 15.63 4.00 -11.90
C THR A 49 16.55 3.40 -12.96
N SER A 50 17.71 2.86 -12.55
CA SER A 50 18.73 2.34 -13.46
C SER A 50 18.60 0.84 -13.75
N HIS A 51 17.65 0.13 -13.14
CA HIS A 51 17.52 -1.30 -13.31
C HIS A 51 16.29 -1.71 -14.15
N GLY A 52 16.51 -2.58 -15.12
CA GLY A 52 15.48 -3.17 -15.98
C GLY A 52 15.15 -2.33 -17.21
N GLU A 53 14.50 -2.98 -18.18
CA GLU A 53 14.01 -2.32 -19.39
C GLU A 53 12.87 -1.36 -19.06
N PRO A 54 12.72 -0.25 -19.81
CA PRO A 54 11.58 0.65 -19.67
C PRO A 54 10.25 -0.11 -19.78
N ALA A 55 9.28 0.27 -18.98
CA ALA A 55 7.94 -0.31 -19.06
C ALA A 55 7.25 0.13 -20.36
N GLU A 56 6.62 -0.83 -21.07
CA GLU A 56 5.90 -0.55 -22.31
C GLU A 56 4.70 0.40 -22.10
N ASP A 57 4.00 0.29 -20.99
CA ASP A 57 2.79 1.06 -20.70
C ASP A 57 2.93 1.87 -19.40
N VAL A 58 3.52 3.06 -19.54
CA VAL A 58 3.69 4.04 -18.46
C VAL A 58 2.34 4.56 -17.95
N THR A 59 1.34 4.68 -18.83
CA THR A 59 0.01 5.18 -18.46
C THR A 59 -0.70 4.22 -17.54
N SER A 60 -0.75 2.94 -17.87
CA SER A 60 -1.31 1.91 -16.99
C SER A 60 -0.54 1.81 -15.66
N TYR A 61 0.78 1.96 -15.68
CA TYR A 61 1.56 2.01 -14.46
C TYR A 61 1.10 3.13 -13.52
N ARG A 62 0.95 4.36 -14.03
CA ARG A 62 0.45 5.52 -13.26
C ARG A 62 -0.96 5.28 -12.72
N GLN A 63 -1.83 4.71 -13.54
CA GLN A 63 -3.20 4.40 -13.14
C GLN A 63 -3.28 3.39 -12.00
N VAL A 64 -2.50 2.30 -12.09
CA VAL A 64 -2.52 1.28 -11.03
C VAL A 64 -1.88 1.79 -9.74
N VAL A 65 -0.78 2.54 -9.82
CA VAL A 65 -0.15 3.11 -8.62
C VAL A 65 -1.09 4.12 -7.95
N GLY A 66 -1.79 4.96 -8.73
CA GLY A 66 -2.83 5.85 -8.20
C GLY A 66 -3.98 5.10 -7.52
N ALA A 67 -4.42 3.97 -8.11
CA ALA A 67 -5.44 3.12 -7.49
C ALA A 67 -4.93 2.46 -6.18
N LEU A 68 -3.68 2.00 -6.15
CA LEU A 68 -3.05 1.46 -4.95
C LEU A 68 -2.88 2.52 -3.86
N GLN A 69 -2.57 3.77 -4.24
CA GLN A 69 -2.48 4.89 -3.30
C GLN A 69 -3.83 5.14 -2.61
N TYR A 70 -4.94 5.00 -3.33
CA TYR A 70 -6.26 5.08 -2.72
C TYR A 70 -6.55 3.92 -1.74
N CYS A 71 -6.04 2.72 -2.01
CA CYS A 71 -6.16 1.59 -1.08
C CYS A 71 -5.46 1.86 0.26
N THR A 72 -4.42 2.69 0.31
CA THR A 72 -3.71 3.00 1.57
C THR A 72 -4.59 3.66 2.63
N LEU A 73 -5.77 4.18 2.27
CA LEU A 73 -6.73 4.78 3.21
C LEU A 73 -7.29 3.79 4.23
N THR A 74 -7.36 2.50 3.89
CA THR A 74 -7.79 1.44 4.82
C THR A 74 -6.76 0.32 4.98
N ARG A 75 -5.65 0.42 4.26
CA ARG A 75 -4.59 -0.60 4.19
C ARG A 75 -3.22 0.04 4.49
N PRO A 76 -2.98 0.42 5.76
CA PRO A 76 -1.73 1.09 6.17
C PRO A 76 -0.48 0.26 5.84
N GLU A 77 -0.57 -1.05 5.88
CA GLU A 77 0.56 -1.96 5.65
C GLU A 77 1.12 -1.90 4.22
N ILE A 78 0.33 -1.47 3.23
CA ILE A 78 0.85 -1.30 1.87
C ILE A 78 1.48 0.07 1.63
N ALA A 79 1.37 1.03 2.57
CA ALA A 79 1.75 2.43 2.36
C ALA A 79 3.22 2.59 1.96
N TYR A 80 4.12 1.85 2.60
CA TYR A 80 5.55 1.88 2.25
C TYR A 80 5.80 1.39 0.81
N SER A 81 5.25 0.22 0.45
CA SER A 81 5.43 -0.35 -0.88
C SER A 81 4.85 0.56 -1.97
N VAL A 82 3.69 1.16 -1.72
CA VAL A 82 3.06 2.09 -2.66
C VAL A 82 3.88 3.38 -2.78
N ASN A 83 4.41 3.92 -1.67
CA ASN A 83 5.30 5.08 -1.72
C ASN A 83 6.54 4.82 -2.56
N GLN A 84 7.16 3.64 -2.44
CA GLN A 84 8.29 3.24 -3.29
C GLN A 84 7.92 3.23 -4.78
N LEU A 85 6.73 2.72 -5.13
CA LEU A 85 6.24 2.70 -6.52
C LEU A 85 5.95 4.11 -7.04
N CYS A 86 5.45 5.02 -6.20
CA CYS A 86 5.19 6.41 -6.55
C CYS A 86 6.44 7.17 -6.99
N GLN A 87 7.62 6.78 -6.51
CA GLN A 87 8.89 7.43 -6.87
C GLN A 87 9.29 7.19 -8.34
N HIS A 88 8.69 6.19 -8.99
CA HIS A 88 9.01 5.76 -10.37
C HIS A 88 7.89 6.08 -11.38
N LEU A 89 6.96 6.98 -11.07
CA LEU A 89 5.83 7.34 -11.96
C LEU A 89 6.27 7.98 -13.27
N HIS A 90 7.44 8.65 -13.30
CA HIS A 90 7.93 9.33 -14.49
C HIS A 90 8.51 8.35 -15.51
N ALA A 91 9.36 7.44 -15.06
CA ALA A 91 10.07 6.47 -15.91
C ALA A 91 10.08 5.08 -15.24
N PRO A 92 8.92 4.37 -15.22
CA PRO A 92 8.85 3.03 -14.65
C PRO A 92 9.58 2.02 -15.55
N THR A 93 10.07 0.95 -14.92
CA THR A 93 10.68 -0.20 -15.61
C THR A 93 9.86 -1.46 -15.37
N GLU A 94 10.19 -2.55 -16.08
CA GLU A 94 9.57 -3.86 -15.88
C GLU A 94 9.73 -4.39 -14.45
N ILE A 95 10.80 -3.99 -13.76
CA ILE A 95 11.00 -4.35 -12.34
C ILE A 95 9.96 -3.67 -11.45
N HIS A 96 9.64 -2.40 -11.75
CA HIS A 96 8.59 -1.66 -11.04
C HIS A 96 7.21 -2.29 -11.29
N TRP A 97 6.93 -2.74 -12.52
CA TRP A 97 5.71 -3.49 -12.84
C TRP A 97 5.61 -4.82 -12.07
N LYS A 98 6.70 -5.57 -11.95
CA LYS A 98 6.73 -6.78 -11.12
C LYS A 98 6.38 -6.48 -9.67
N SER A 99 6.86 -5.35 -9.14
CA SER A 99 6.55 -4.92 -7.78
C SER A 99 5.09 -4.49 -7.61
N VAL A 100 4.51 -3.78 -8.60
CA VAL A 100 3.06 -3.49 -8.66
C VAL A 100 2.24 -4.79 -8.62
N LYS A 101 2.56 -5.75 -9.49
CA LYS A 101 1.86 -7.04 -9.55
C LYS A 101 1.95 -7.80 -8.22
N ARG A 102 3.06 -7.66 -7.48
CA ARG A 102 3.23 -8.23 -6.15
C ARG A 102 2.25 -7.63 -5.14
N VAL A 103 2.14 -6.29 -5.10
CA VAL A 103 1.17 -5.60 -4.21
C VAL A 103 -0.26 -6.01 -4.56
N LEU A 104 -0.62 -6.07 -5.85
CA LEU A 104 -1.95 -6.54 -6.29
C LEU A 104 -2.23 -7.99 -5.85
N ARG A 105 -1.24 -8.88 -5.93
CA ARG A 105 -1.38 -10.28 -5.47
C ARG A 105 -1.50 -10.38 -3.94
N TYR A 106 -0.85 -9.50 -3.20
CA TYR A 106 -1.03 -9.37 -1.75
C TYR A 106 -2.45 -8.92 -1.42
N LEU A 107 -2.93 -7.85 -2.04
CA LEU A 107 -4.29 -7.35 -1.86
C LEU A 107 -5.34 -8.41 -2.21
N LYS A 108 -5.10 -9.22 -3.26
CA LYS A 108 -5.97 -10.34 -3.61
C LYS A 108 -6.08 -11.38 -2.49
N GLY A 109 -4.99 -11.68 -1.80
CA GLY A 109 -4.96 -12.62 -0.68
C GLY A 109 -5.54 -12.08 0.62
N THR A 110 -5.80 -10.78 0.68
CA THR A 110 -6.22 -10.06 1.90
C THR A 110 -7.34 -9.06 1.62
N VAL A 111 -8.26 -9.40 0.70
CA VAL A 111 -9.35 -8.50 0.24
C VAL A 111 -10.24 -8.01 1.37
N ASP A 112 -10.44 -8.86 2.38
CA ASP A 112 -11.27 -8.61 3.56
C ASP A 112 -10.57 -7.82 4.67
N HIS A 113 -9.27 -7.56 4.54
CA HIS A 113 -8.52 -6.76 5.52
C HIS A 113 -8.87 -5.27 5.44
N GLY A 114 -8.68 -4.58 6.58
CA GLY A 114 -8.95 -3.13 6.70
C GLY A 114 -8.58 -2.62 8.08
N LEU A 115 -9.08 -1.44 8.41
CA LEU A 115 -8.92 -0.83 9.74
C LEU A 115 -10.03 -1.31 10.66
N TYR A 116 -9.66 -1.66 11.88
CA TYR A 116 -10.62 -2.03 12.90
C TYR A 116 -10.55 -1.07 14.10
N PHE A 117 -11.66 -0.45 14.42
CA PHE A 117 -11.79 0.50 15.52
C PHE A 117 -12.57 -0.14 16.64
N SER A 118 -11.91 -0.46 17.75
CA SER A 118 -12.52 -1.07 18.93
C SER A 118 -12.47 -0.14 20.15
N LYS A 119 -13.30 -0.43 21.13
CA LYS A 119 -13.24 0.26 22.44
C LYS A 119 -11.96 -0.16 23.17
N GLY A 120 -11.39 0.75 23.91
CA GLY A 120 -10.21 0.50 24.74
C GLY A 120 -9.86 1.68 25.63
N THR A 121 -8.80 1.53 26.41
CA THR A 121 -8.26 2.61 27.24
C THR A 121 -7.76 3.74 26.34
N LEU A 122 -8.21 4.95 26.60
CA LEU A 122 -7.80 6.13 25.85
C LEU A 122 -6.36 6.50 26.17
N GLY A 123 -5.56 6.60 25.14
CA GLY A 123 -4.17 7.02 25.22
C GLY A 123 -3.65 7.29 23.82
N LEU A 124 -2.75 8.23 23.66
CA LEU A 124 -2.10 8.53 22.39
C LEU A 124 -0.70 7.91 22.39
N ILE A 125 -0.44 7.03 21.41
CA ILE A 125 0.86 6.41 21.23
C ILE A 125 1.29 6.64 19.77
N ALA A 126 2.52 7.12 19.58
CA ALA A 126 3.09 7.31 18.27
C ALA A 126 4.41 6.55 18.12
N TYR A 127 4.57 5.88 16.99
CA TYR A 127 5.81 5.26 16.58
C TYR A 127 6.30 5.96 15.32
N CYS A 128 7.58 6.26 15.25
CA CYS A 128 8.21 6.79 14.04
C CYS A 128 9.54 6.09 13.80
N ASP A 129 9.87 5.98 12.53
CA ASP A 129 11.13 5.40 12.06
C ASP A 129 11.58 6.10 10.77
N ALA A 130 12.89 6.12 10.53
CA ALA A 130 13.47 6.64 9.30
C ALA A 130 14.69 5.82 8.91
N ASP A 131 14.72 5.37 7.66
CA ASP A 131 15.91 4.73 7.15
C ASP A 131 17.06 5.78 6.96
N TRP A 132 18.28 5.33 7.03
CA TRP A 132 19.44 6.19 6.75
C TRP A 132 19.81 6.11 5.27
N ALA A 133 19.54 7.18 4.50
CA ALA A 133 19.91 7.26 3.09
C ALA A 133 19.51 6.02 2.27
N GLY A 134 18.29 5.52 2.50
CA GLY A 134 17.82 4.23 1.97
C GLY A 134 17.65 4.19 0.46
N ASP A 135 17.39 5.33 -0.18
CA ASP A 135 17.28 5.39 -1.64
C ASP A 135 18.65 5.28 -2.31
N ALA A 136 18.76 4.39 -3.28
CA ALA A 136 20.02 4.13 -3.98
C ALA A 136 20.41 5.26 -4.96
N THR A 137 19.46 6.08 -5.39
CA THR A 137 19.65 7.10 -6.42
C THR A 137 20.02 8.45 -5.85
N ASP A 138 19.25 8.96 -4.89
CA ASP A 138 19.43 10.32 -4.34
C ASP A 138 19.85 10.33 -2.86
N ARG A 139 20.02 9.16 -2.25
CA ARG A 139 20.45 8.99 -0.85
C ARG A 139 19.51 9.65 0.17
N ARG A 140 18.26 9.89 -0.20
CA ARG A 140 17.24 10.38 0.73
C ARG A 140 16.69 9.24 1.58
N SER A 141 16.29 9.61 2.78
CA SER A 141 15.64 8.71 3.73
C SER A 141 14.14 8.64 3.50
N THR A 142 13.56 7.46 3.73
CA THR A 142 12.12 7.29 3.85
C THR A 142 11.75 7.33 5.32
N THR A 143 10.80 8.19 5.68
CA THR A 143 10.26 8.31 7.05
C THR A 143 8.91 7.63 7.11
N GLY A 144 8.67 6.89 8.18
CA GLY A 144 7.38 6.28 8.50
C GLY A 144 6.90 6.70 9.89
N TYR A 145 5.59 6.79 10.06
CA TYR A 145 4.99 6.89 11.39
C TYR A 145 3.64 6.17 11.46
N ASN A 146 3.28 5.74 12.67
CA ASN A 146 1.98 5.21 13.03
C ASN A 146 1.52 5.86 14.32
N ILE A 147 0.30 6.39 14.34
CA ILE A 147 -0.31 7.01 15.52
C ILE A 147 -1.55 6.22 15.91
N PHE A 148 -1.58 5.77 17.16
CA PHE A 148 -2.67 5.04 17.75
C PHE A 148 -3.41 5.92 18.76
N PHE A 149 -4.75 5.83 18.75
CA PHE A 149 -5.60 6.34 19.81
C PHE A 149 -6.29 5.16 20.49
N GLY A 150 -5.86 4.83 21.72
CA GLY A 150 -6.18 3.55 22.32
C GLY A 150 -5.68 2.39 21.46
N PRO A 151 -6.52 1.39 21.17
CA PRO A 151 -6.14 0.26 20.30
C PRO A 151 -6.23 0.58 18.79
N CYS A 152 -6.70 1.76 18.41
CA CYS A 152 -7.07 2.10 17.05
C CYS A 152 -5.94 2.87 16.34
N LEU A 153 -5.49 2.38 15.18
CA LEU A 153 -4.60 3.13 14.30
C LEU A 153 -5.40 4.25 13.62
N VAL A 154 -5.04 5.51 13.89
CA VAL A 154 -5.79 6.69 13.43
C VAL A 154 -5.04 7.55 12.41
N SER A 155 -3.71 7.41 12.33
CA SER A 155 -2.90 8.09 11.33
C SER A 155 -1.63 7.31 11.02
N TRP A 156 -1.21 7.33 9.78
CA TRP A 156 0.02 6.67 9.31
C TRP A 156 0.57 7.37 8.09
N CYS A 157 1.86 7.20 7.88
CA CYS A 157 2.54 7.71 6.70
C CYS A 157 3.76 6.85 6.39
N ALA A 158 4.08 6.75 5.11
CA ALA A 158 5.41 6.38 4.63
C ALA A 158 5.75 7.38 3.53
N LYS A 159 6.79 8.18 3.71
CA LYS A 159 7.15 9.27 2.80
C LYS A 159 8.67 9.42 2.71
N LYS A 160 9.15 9.55 1.48
CA LYS A 160 10.51 9.95 1.15
C LYS A 160 10.67 11.46 1.18
#